data_64aa6b9f6a6f388728bd4fe7a68caee5
#
_entry.id   64aa6b9f6a6f388728bd4fe7a68caee5
#
_cell.length_a   1.000
_cell.length_b   1.000
_cell.length_c   1.000
_cell.angle_alpha   90.00
_cell.angle_beta   90.00
_cell.angle_gamma   90.00
#
_symmetry.space_group_name_H-M   'P 1'
#
loop_
_entity.id
_entity.type
_entity.pdbx_description
1 polymer ?
#
loop_
_entity_poly.entity_id
_entity_poly.type
_entity_poly.pdbx_seq_one_letter_code
_entity_poly.pdbx_strand_id
1 'polypeptide(L)'
;RPSSGAFVIDKMSYPHNRVKILREIGSFIEAPAFYGNLTGEENLDIIRRILKLPKSTVDDALELVDLTPYKKRLARKYSLGMKQRLGLAGALLGRPPILILDEPTNGLDPVGIHEIRTLIRSLPDKFDCTVFVSSHLLSEIELMADYIGVLNHGHLLFEGTLEELKEKAAFEGYPDDNLEDMFLALIEEDNIRRGDAK
;
A
#
# COMPACT_ATOMS: atom_id res chain seq x y z
N ARG A 1 16.84 -9.74 2.41
CA ARG A 1 17.26 -10.76 1.43
C ARG A 1 16.49 -12.03 1.72
N PRO A 2 15.88 -12.71 0.73
CA PRO A 2 15.29 -14.02 0.97
C PRO A 2 16.36 -15.02 1.40
N SER A 3 15.97 -15.96 2.28
CA SER A 3 16.87 -17.06 2.71
C SER A 3 17.08 -18.06 1.58
N SER A 4 16.06 -18.23 0.73
CA SER A 4 16.09 -19.08 -0.46
C SER A 4 15.09 -18.57 -1.49
N GLY A 5 15.10 -19.14 -2.70
CA GLY A 5 14.21 -18.76 -3.77
C GLY A 5 14.66 -17.53 -4.56
N ALA A 6 13.85 -17.14 -5.53
CA ALA A 6 14.07 -15.98 -6.38
C ALA A 6 12.71 -15.31 -6.69
N PHE A 7 12.75 -14.03 -6.99
CA PHE A 7 11.57 -13.31 -7.47
C PHE A 7 11.93 -12.38 -8.62
N VAL A 8 10.93 -12.04 -9.38
CA VAL A 8 11.02 -11.21 -10.58
C VAL A 8 10.01 -10.09 -10.44
N ILE A 9 10.43 -8.85 -10.74
CA ILE A 9 9.56 -7.67 -10.82
C ILE A 9 9.77 -7.06 -12.20
N ASP A 10 8.69 -6.88 -12.94
CA ASP A 10 8.72 -6.38 -14.32
C ASP A 10 9.81 -7.05 -15.18
N LYS A 11 9.79 -8.39 -15.21
CA LYS A 11 10.76 -9.24 -15.93
C LYS A 11 12.22 -9.10 -15.47
N MET A 12 12.47 -8.34 -14.42
CA MET A 12 13.80 -8.14 -13.84
C MET A 12 14.01 -9.03 -12.63
N SER A 13 15.03 -9.89 -12.67
CA SER A 13 15.39 -10.78 -11.56
C SER A 13 16.10 -10.02 -10.43
N TYR A 14 15.66 -10.24 -9.19
CA TYR A 14 16.33 -9.81 -7.97
C TYR A 14 17.31 -10.92 -7.53
N PRO A 15 18.53 -10.62 -6.99
CA PRO A 15 19.04 -9.28 -6.67
C PRO A 15 19.83 -8.60 -7.81
N HIS A 16 20.03 -9.24 -8.95
CA HIS A 16 20.91 -8.74 -10.01
C HIS A 16 20.52 -7.37 -10.54
N ASN A 17 19.21 -7.10 -10.64
CA ASN A 17 18.67 -5.83 -11.12
C ASN A 17 18.16 -4.91 -10.00
N ARG A 18 18.60 -5.11 -8.73
CA ARG A 18 18.05 -4.41 -7.57
C ARG A 18 17.86 -2.90 -7.77
N VAL A 19 18.88 -2.21 -8.27
CA VAL A 19 18.83 -0.74 -8.41
C VAL A 19 17.80 -0.31 -9.46
N LYS A 20 17.67 -1.07 -10.56
CA LYS A 20 16.65 -0.81 -11.59
C LYS A 20 15.27 -1.05 -11.03
N ILE A 21 15.04 -2.19 -10.40
CA ILE A 21 13.77 -2.56 -9.75
C ILE A 21 13.34 -1.48 -8.76
N LEU A 22 14.23 -1.02 -7.87
CA LEU A 22 13.91 -0.01 -6.86
C LEU A 22 13.60 1.38 -7.45
N ARG A 23 13.97 1.65 -8.67
CA ARG A 23 13.59 2.89 -9.37
C ARG A 23 12.18 2.84 -9.95
N GLU A 24 11.68 1.64 -10.22
CA GLU A 24 10.32 1.40 -10.73
C GLU A 24 9.29 1.26 -9.58
N ILE A 25 9.73 1.36 -8.32
CA ILE A 25 8.86 1.18 -7.16
C ILE A 25 8.76 2.48 -6.38
N GLY A 26 7.54 2.99 -6.22
CA GLY A 26 7.21 3.92 -5.16
C GLY A 26 6.81 3.14 -3.90
N SER A 27 7.27 3.57 -2.74
CA SER A 27 6.92 2.88 -1.50
C SER A 27 6.54 3.84 -0.38
N PHE A 28 5.56 3.40 0.40
CA PHE A 28 5.12 4.03 1.62
C PHE A 28 5.02 2.93 2.69
N ILE A 29 5.81 3.03 3.75
CA ILE A 29 5.92 1.98 4.77
C ILE A 29 5.56 2.59 6.12
N GLU A 30 4.48 2.10 6.74
CA GLU A 30 3.93 2.52 8.05
C GLU A 30 3.80 4.04 8.22
N ALA A 31 4.78 4.65 8.93
CA ALA A 31 4.81 6.08 9.20
C ALA A 31 5.94 6.74 8.41
N PRO A 32 5.61 7.59 7.43
CA PRO A 32 6.63 8.24 6.63
C PRO A 32 7.51 9.14 7.50
N ALA A 33 8.83 8.93 7.39
CA ALA A 33 9.81 9.76 8.06
C ALA A 33 9.95 11.10 7.33
N PHE A 34 9.50 12.18 7.96
CA PHE A 34 9.64 13.55 7.46
C PHE A 34 10.60 14.38 8.32
N TYR A 35 11.26 15.30 7.66
CA TYR A 35 11.95 16.38 8.36
C TYR A 35 10.91 17.36 8.89
N GLY A 36 10.58 17.27 10.17
CA GLY A 36 9.52 18.07 10.78
C GLY A 36 9.75 19.59 10.77
N ASN A 37 11.00 20.01 10.62
CA ASN A 37 11.44 21.41 10.49
C ASN A 37 11.42 21.93 9.04
N LEU A 38 11.09 21.06 8.07
CA LEU A 38 10.85 21.42 6.68
C LEU A 38 9.35 21.47 6.40
N THR A 39 8.98 22.20 5.36
CA THR A 39 7.61 22.25 4.83
C THR A 39 7.26 20.98 4.05
N GLY A 40 5.98 20.78 3.71
CA GLY A 40 5.57 19.66 2.83
C GLY A 40 6.28 19.71 1.48
N GLU A 41 6.33 20.89 0.86
CA GLU A 41 7.01 21.13 -0.42
C GLU A 41 8.51 20.79 -0.33
N GLU A 42 9.20 21.24 0.72
CA GLU A 42 10.64 20.98 0.90
C GLU A 42 10.93 19.48 1.14
N ASN A 43 10.09 18.79 1.89
CA ASN A 43 10.21 17.34 2.08
C ASN A 43 10.13 16.60 0.73
N LEU A 44 9.16 16.92 -0.10
CA LEU A 44 9.03 16.32 -1.42
C LEU A 44 10.17 16.74 -2.38
N ASP A 45 10.68 17.97 -2.27
CA ASP A 45 11.81 18.45 -3.09
C ASP A 45 13.09 17.65 -2.83
N ILE A 46 13.31 17.14 -1.61
CA ILE A 46 14.42 16.24 -1.31
C ILE A 46 14.31 14.96 -2.16
N ILE A 47 13.14 14.31 -2.15
CA ILE A 47 12.90 13.08 -2.93
C ILE A 47 13.03 13.36 -4.43
N ARG A 48 12.43 14.45 -4.90
CA ARG A 48 12.52 14.91 -6.28
C ARG A 48 13.98 15.06 -6.75
N ARG A 49 14.84 15.68 -5.92
CA ARG A 49 16.27 15.85 -6.24
C ARG A 49 17.02 14.53 -6.32
N ILE A 50 16.73 13.58 -5.42
CA ILE A 50 17.32 12.24 -5.44
C ILE A 50 16.93 11.52 -6.74
N LEU A 51 15.66 11.61 -7.13
CA LEU A 51 15.12 11.01 -8.35
C LEU A 51 15.46 11.81 -9.62
N LYS A 52 16.05 13.02 -9.50
CA LYS A 52 16.40 13.94 -10.60
C LYS A 52 15.19 14.35 -11.45
N LEU A 53 14.03 14.54 -10.83
CA LEU A 53 12.79 14.89 -11.49
C LEU A 53 12.67 16.42 -11.72
N PRO A 54 11.82 16.88 -12.68
CA PRO A 54 11.48 18.28 -12.87
C PRO A 54 10.87 18.90 -11.61
N LYS A 55 11.01 20.21 -11.44
CA LYS A 55 10.49 20.90 -10.23
C LYS A 55 8.95 20.86 -10.15
N SER A 56 8.26 20.87 -11.28
CA SER A 56 6.80 20.79 -11.35
C SER A 56 6.21 19.53 -10.70
N THR A 57 6.97 18.41 -10.68
CA THR A 57 6.47 17.14 -10.10
C THR A 57 6.09 17.24 -8.61
N VAL A 58 6.69 18.20 -7.88
CA VAL A 58 6.34 18.44 -6.47
C VAL A 58 4.96 19.07 -6.36
N ASP A 59 4.65 20.07 -7.19
CA ASP A 59 3.33 20.71 -7.21
C ASP A 59 2.25 19.70 -7.66
N ASP A 60 2.52 18.93 -8.72
CA ASP A 60 1.61 17.88 -9.22
C ASP A 60 1.31 16.84 -8.13
N ALA A 61 2.32 16.39 -7.38
CA ALA A 61 2.14 15.42 -6.30
C ALA A 61 1.36 16.00 -5.11
N LEU A 62 1.57 17.26 -4.77
CA LEU A 62 0.82 17.94 -3.70
C LEU A 62 -0.63 18.18 -4.07
N GLU A 63 -0.91 18.49 -5.33
CA GLU A 63 -2.26 18.65 -5.86
C GLU A 63 -3.03 17.32 -5.80
N LEU A 64 -2.41 16.23 -6.22
CA LEU A 64 -2.99 14.89 -6.23
C LEU A 64 -3.50 14.42 -4.86
N VAL A 65 -2.82 14.84 -3.79
CA VAL A 65 -3.15 14.46 -2.42
C VAL A 65 -3.85 15.57 -1.63
N ASP A 66 -4.31 16.64 -2.29
CA ASP A 66 -5.00 17.78 -1.69
C ASP A 66 -4.18 18.53 -0.63
N LEU A 67 -2.86 18.59 -0.79
CA LEU A 67 -1.96 19.30 0.14
C LEU A 67 -1.46 20.64 -0.37
N THR A 68 -1.85 21.07 -1.58
CA THR A 68 -1.44 22.36 -2.16
C THR A 68 -1.68 23.56 -1.24
N PRO A 69 -2.83 23.70 -0.52
CA PRO A 69 -3.06 24.82 0.39
C PRO A 69 -2.11 24.84 1.59
N TYR A 70 -1.53 23.70 1.93
CA TYR A 70 -0.69 23.51 3.12
C TYR A 70 0.79 23.33 2.80
N LYS A 71 1.19 23.39 1.54
CA LYS A 71 2.54 23.04 1.06
C LYS A 71 3.67 23.77 1.78
N LYS A 72 3.43 25.02 2.23
CA LYS A 72 4.40 25.85 2.97
C LYS A 72 4.33 25.72 4.49
N ARG A 73 3.42 24.89 5.03
CA ARG A 73 3.34 24.61 6.45
C ARG A 73 4.42 23.58 6.83
N LEU A 74 5.06 23.75 7.99
CA LEU A 74 6.03 22.78 8.50
C LEU A 74 5.39 21.41 8.73
N ALA A 75 6.05 20.33 8.30
CA ALA A 75 5.53 18.97 8.38
C ALA A 75 5.21 18.52 9.82
N ARG A 76 5.92 19.03 10.83
CA ARG A 76 5.58 18.80 12.26
C ARG A 76 4.20 19.31 12.68
N LYS A 77 3.63 20.27 11.93
CA LYS A 77 2.30 20.85 12.18
C LYS A 77 1.18 20.17 11.38
N TYR A 78 1.51 19.14 10.60
CA TYR A 78 0.54 18.36 9.86
C TYR A 78 -0.22 17.42 10.80
N SER A 79 -1.52 17.25 10.55
CA SER A 79 -2.30 16.16 11.17
C SER A 79 -1.77 14.81 10.70
N LEU A 80 -2.21 13.73 11.35
CA LEU A 80 -1.83 12.39 10.90
C LEU A 80 -2.25 12.14 9.44
N GLY A 81 -3.50 12.43 9.07
CA GLY A 81 -3.97 12.31 7.70
C GLY A 81 -3.18 13.14 6.68
N MET A 82 -2.79 14.37 7.04
CA MET A 82 -1.90 15.18 6.19
C MET A 82 -0.51 14.56 6.03
N LYS A 83 0.01 13.91 7.07
CA LYS A 83 1.29 13.18 7.00
C LYS A 83 1.18 11.95 6.10
N GLN A 84 0.08 11.19 6.22
CA GLN A 84 -0.18 10.04 5.34
C GLN A 84 -0.27 10.49 3.87
N ARG A 85 -1.02 11.55 3.60
CA ARG A 85 -1.12 12.16 2.25
C ARG A 85 0.25 12.61 1.72
N LEU A 86 1.08 13.24 2.56
CA LEU A 86 2.42 13.65 2.17
C LEU A 86 3.33 12.44 1.85
N GLY A 87 3.22 11.36 2.63
CA GLY A 87 3.94 10.11 2.38
C GLY A 87 3.54 9.47 1.05
N LEU A 88 2.24 9.43 0.79
CA LEU A 88 1.70 8.94 -0.47
C LEU A 88 2.17 9.82 -1.66
N ALA A 89 2.17 11.16 -1.50
CA ALA A 89 2.73 12.07 -2.51
C ALA A 89 4.21 11.77 -2.78
N GLY A 90 4.99 11.48 -1.74
CA GLY A 90 6.40 11.07 -1.87
C GLY A 90 6.58 9.76 -2.63
N ALA A 91 5.73 8.76 -2.37
CA ALA A 91 5.74 7.49 -3.09
C ALA A 91 5.35 7.63 -4.56
N LEU A 92 4.47 8.57 -4.87
CA LEU A 92 3.98 8.86 -6.22
C LEU A 92 4.90 9.76 -7.04
N LEU A 93 5.92 10.37 -6.43
CA LEU A 93 6.88 11.19 -7.16
C LEU A 93 7.56 10.38 -8.26
N GLY A 94 7.48 10.88 -9.49
CA GLY A 94 8.04 10.20 -10.65
C GLY A 94 7.09 9.21 -11.33
N ARG A 95 5.88 9.06 -10.82
CA ARG A 95 4.84 8.16 -11.38
C ARG A 95 5.37 6.75 -11.59
N PRO A 96 5.75 6.05 -10.49
CA PRO A 96 6.30 4.71 -10.60
C PRO A 96 5.22 3.74 -11.11
N PRO A 97 5.57 2.75 -11.95
CA PRO A 97 4.62 1.74 -12.43
C PRO A 97 4.16 0.78 -11.34
N ILE A 98 4.86 0.73 -10.19
CA ILE A 98 4.51 -0.11 -9.05
C ILE A 98 4.53 0.74 -7.78
N LEU A 99 3.44 0.66 -7.01
CA LEU A 99 3.30 1.27 -5.69
C LEU A 99 3.16 0.18 -4.63
N ILE A 100 3.96 0.27 -3.56
CA ILE A 100 3.85 -0.61 -2.39
C ILE A 100 3.48 0.26 -1.18
N LEU A 101 2.29 0.04 -0.64
CA LEU A 101 1.70 0.80 0.44
C LEU A 101 1.46 -0.11 1.63
N ASP A 102 2.21 0.09 2.70
CA ASP A 102 2.09 -0.70 3.93
C ASP A 102 1.24 0.06 4.94
N GLU A 103 0.05 -0.48 5.25
CA GLU A 103 -0.92 0.09 6.20
C GLU A 103 -1.23 1.59 5.95
N PRO A 104 -1.58 2.04 4.73
CA PRO A 104 -1.68 3.46 4.40
C PRO A 104 -2.81 4.20 5.11
N THR A 105 -3.78 3.47 5.68
CA THR A 105 -4.93 4.02 6.41
C THR A 105 -4.77 3.93 7.92
N ASN A 106 -3.67 3.34 8.42
CA ASN A 106 -3.49 3.09 9.84
C ASN A 106 -3.53 4.39 10.68
N GLY A 107 -4.33 4.35 11.76
CA GLY A 107 -4.48 5.46 12.71
C GLY A 107 -5.31 6.65 12.20
N LEU A 108 -5.93 6.56 11.03
CA LEU A 108 -6.85 7.57 10.54
C LEU A 108 -8.26 7.40 11.13
N ASP A 109 -9.00 8.49 11.17
CA ASP A 109 -10.43 8.47 11.44
C ASP A 109 -11.22 7.95 10.21
N PRO A 110 -12.50 7.58 10.35
CA PRO A 110 -13.29 7.03 9.24
C PRO A 110 -13.33 7.90 7.99
N VAL A 111 -13.30 9.23 8.14
CA VAL A 111 -13.29 10.17 7.01
C VAL A 111 -11.94 10.09 6.28
N GLY A 112 -10.84 10.14 7.02
CA GLY A 112 -9.49 10.00 6.46
C GLY A 112 -9.26 8.66 5.78
N ILE A 113 -9.77 7.56 6.36
CA ILE A 113 -9.74 6.23 5.74
C ILE A 113 -10.45 6.27 4.38
N HIS A 114 -11.69 6.79 4.34
CA HIS A 114 -12.46 6.89 3.10
C HIS A 114 -11.73 7.70 2.02
N GLU A 115 -11.14 8.84 2.40
CA GLU A 115 -10.42 9.72 1.47
C GLU A 115 -9.16 9.04 0.91
N ILE A 116 -8.34 8.42 1.75
CA ILE A 116 -7.12 7.71 1.32
C ILE A 116 -7.47 6.50 0.46
N ARG A 117 -8.48 5.72 0.83
CA ARG A 117 -8.98 4.60 0.03
C ARG A 117 -9.43 5.05 -1.36
N THR A 118 -10.24 6.10 -1.44
CA THR A 118 -10.72 6.66 -2.71
C THR A 118 -9.56 7.12 -3.59
N LEU A 119 -8.56 7.75 -2.98
CA LEU A 119 -7.35 8.14 -3.69
C LEU A 119 -6.60 6.92 -4.23
N ILE A 120 -6.28 5.94 -3.38
CA ILE A 120 -5.56 4.71 -3.77
C ILE A 120 -6.30 3.99 -4.91
N ARG A 121 -7.62 3.80 -4.80
CA ARG A 121 -8.43 3.14 -5.83
C ARG A 121 -8.39 3.86 -7.18
N SER A 122 -8.15 5.17 -7.19
CA SER A 122 -8.07 5.98 -8.42
C SER A 122 -6.69 5.94 -9.10
N LEU A 123 -5.63 5.46 -8.42
CA LEU A 123 -4.27 5.54 -8.92
C LEU A 123 -4.00 4.67 -10.15
N PRO A 124 -4.47 3.40 -10.22
CA PRO A 124 -4.26 2.57 -11.41
C PRO A 124 -4.79 3.25 -12.68
N ASP A 125 -6.01 3.76 -12.65
CA ASP A 125 -6.63 4.41 -13.80
C ASP A 125 -5.93 5.73 -14.19
N LYS A 126 -5.45 6.50 -13.20
CA LYS A 126 -4.81 7.80 -13.44
C LYS A 126 -3.37 7.69 -13.91
N PHE A 127 -2.63 6.66 -13.49
CA PHE A 127 -1.18 6.57 -13.68
C PHE A 127 -0.72 5.28 -14.37
N ASP A 128 -1.64 4.40 -14.75
CA ASP A 128 -1.31 3.09 -15.33
C ASP A 128 -0.31 2.33 -14.44
N CYS A 129 -0.59 2.26 -13.14
CA CYS A 129 0.28 1.65 -12.15
C CYS A 129 -0.40 0.49 -11.42
N THR A 130 0.39 -0.46 -10.98
CA THR A 130 -0.05 -1.52 -10.07
C THR A 130 0.13 -1.06 -8.63
N VAL A 131 -0.91 -1.16 -7.81
CA VAL A 131 -0.85 -0.82 -6.39
C VAL A 131 -0.93 -2.09 -5.55
N PHE A 132 0.10 -2.32 -4.74
CA PHE A 132 0.14 -3.37 -3.74
C PHE A 132 -0.08 -2.75 -2.36
N VAL A 133 -1.15 -3.15 -1.67
CA VAL A 133 -1.54 -2.59 -0.36
C VAL A 133 -1.55 -3.69 0.67
N SER A 134 -0.91 -3.48 1.83
CA SER A 134 -1.19 -4.27 3.03
C SER A 134 -2.23 -3.55 3.89
N SER A 135 -3.13 -4.29 4.49
CA SER A 135 -4.06 -3.79 5.51
C SER A 135 -4.54 -4.91 6.42
N HIS A 136 -4.79 -4.59 7.67
CA HIS A 136 -5.47 -5.46 8.62
C HIS A 136 -6.98 -5.18 8.71
N LEU A 137 -7.48 -4.17 7.99
CA LEU A 137 -8.89 -3.80 7.93
C LEU A 137 -9.54 -4.48 6.73
N LEU A 138 -10.13 -5.65 6.96
CA LEU A 138 -10.71 -6.50 5.90
C LEU A 138 -11.81 -5.78 5.12
N SER A 139 -12.65 -4.99 5.79
CA SER A 139 -13.67 -4.18 5.14
C SER A 139 -13.11 -3.13 4.15
N GLU A 140 -11.88 -2.66 4.38
CA GLU A 140 -11.22 -1.75 3.43
C GLU A 140 -10.69 -2.51 2.21
N ILE A 141 -10.18 -3.74 2.43
CA ILE A 141 -9.73 -4.60 1.33
C ILE A 141 -10.87 -4.96 0.40
N GLU A 142 -12.05 -5.33 0.93
CA GLU A 142 -13.24 -5.61 0.11
C GLU A 142 -13.63 -4.46 -0.84
N LEU A 143 -13.43 -3.21 -0.38
CA LEU A 143 -13.82 -2.03 -1.13
C LEU A 143 -12.72 -1.54 -2.10
N MET A 144 -11.50 -2.07 -1.98
CA MET A 144 -10.33 -1.51 -2.64
C MET A 144 -9.62 -2.51 -3.58
N ALA A 145 -9.55 -3.79 -3.20
CA ALA A 145 -8.73 -4.76 -3.89
C ALA A 145 -9.47 -5.42 -5.06
N ASP A 146 -8.76 -5.61 -6.16
CA ASP A 146 -9.18 -6.45 -7.29
C ASP A 146 -8.68 -7.89 -7.09
N TYR A 147 -7.55 -8.05 -6.36
CA TYR A 147 -6.86 -9.31 -6.11
C TYR A 147 -6.35 -9.35 -4.67
N ILE A 148 -6.53 -10.47 -3.99
CA ILE A 148 -6.28 -10.60 -2.55
C ILE A 148 -5.27 -11.72 -2.29
N GLY A 149 -4.30 -11.44 -1.42
CA GLY A 149 -3.42 -12.45 -0.83
C GLY A 149 -3.63 -12.55 0.67
N VAL A 150 -3.92 -13.74 1.19
CA VAL A 150 -4.06 -14.00 2.62
C VAL A 150 -2.80 -14.65 3.15
N LEU A 151 -2.15 -13.99 4.12
CA LEU A 151 -0.92 -14.44 4.74
C LEU A 151 -1.14 -14.78 6.22
N ASN A 152 -0.63 -15.93 6.68
CA ASN A 152 -0.58 -16.30 8.09
C ASN A 152 0.80 -16.86 8.43
N HIS A 153 1.42 -16.36 9.49
CA HIS A 153 2.75 -16.80 9.94
C HIS A 153 3.80 -16.95 8.82
N GLY A 154 3.76 -16.06 7.81
CA GLY A 154 4.69 -16.07 6.68
C GLY A 154 4.34 -17.08 5.57
N HIS A 155 3.18 -17.73 5.63
CA HIS A 155 2.67 -18.62 4.60
C HIS A 155 1.52 -17.96 3.85
N LEU A 156 1.52 -18.10 2.52
CA LEU A 156 0.42 -17.67 1.67
C LEU A 156 -0.66 -18.75 1.68
N LEU A 157 -1.83 -18.44 2.26
CA LEU A 157 -2.95 -19.36 2.39
C LEU A 157 -3.90 -19.30 1.22
N PHE A 158 -4.05 -18.11 0.65
CA PHE A 158 -4.91 -17.86 -0.50
C PHE A 158 -4.32 -16.75 -1.36
N GLU A 159 -4.53 -16.83 -2.66
CA GLU A 159 -4.23 -15.82 -3.65
C GLU A 159 -5.28 -15.90 -4.76
N GLY A 160 -6.00 -14.80 -5.01
CA GLY A 160 -7.09 -14.77 -5.98
C GLY A 160 -7.97 -13.54 -5.87
N THR A 161 -9.08 -13.52 -6.60
CA THR A 161 -10.12 -12.48 -6.48
C THR A 161 -11.00 -12.74 -5.25
N LEU A 162 -11.84 -11.76 -4.90
CA LEU A 162 -12.82 -11.93 -3.83
C LEU A 162 -13.87 -13.00 -4.21
N GLU A 163 -14.25 -13.08 -5.48
CA GLU A 163 -15.17 -14.09 -6.01
C GLU A 163 -14.58 -15.50 -5.86
N GLU A 164 -13.32 -15.70 -6.21
CA GLU A 164 -12.63 -16.98 -6.06
C GLU A 164 -12.50 -17.38 -4.59
N LEU A 165 -12.31 -16.41 -3.69
CA LEU A 165 -12.30 -16.67 -2.24
C LEU A 165 -13.69 -17.12 -1.75
N LYS A 166 -14.77 -16.50 -2.20
CA LYS A 166 -16.15 -16.90 -1.90
C LYS A 166 -16.47 -18.31 -2.42
N GLU A 167 -16.08 -18.61 -3.65
CA GLU A 167 -16.24 -19.95 -4.23
C GLU A 167 -15.50 -21.01 -3.42
N LYS A 168 -14.26 -20.71 -2.99
CA LYS A 168 -13.49 -21.59 -2.11
C LYS A 168 -14.20 -21.80 -0.76
N ALA A 169 -14.66 -20.72 -0.13
CA ALA A 169 -15.39 -20.79 1.15
C ALA A 169 -16.64 -21.67 1.05
N ALA A 170 -17.45 -21.45 0.01
CA ALA A 170 -18.65 -22.27 -0.26
C ALA A 170 -18.32 -23.74 -0.49
N PHE A 171 -17.24 -24.04 -1.22
CA PHE A 171 -16.82 -25.42 -1.49
C PHE A 171 -16.34 -26.14 -0.22
N GLU A 172 -15.63 -25.45 0.66
CA GLU A 172 -15.09 -26.00 1.90
C GLU A 172 -16.09 -25.94 3.06
N GLY A 173 -17.27 -25.33 2.84
CA GLY A 173 -18.33 -25.21 3.86
C GLY A 173 -18.01 -24.17 4.93
N TYR A 174 -17.17 -23.18 4.62
CA TYR A 174 -16.90 -22.06 5.51
C TYR A 174 -18.03 -21.04 5.46
N PRO A 175 -18.18 -20.20 6.50
CA PRO A 175 -19.04 -19.03 6.43
C PRO A 175 -18.60 -18.14 5.26
N ASP A 176 -19.55 -17.68 4.44
CA ASP A 176 -19.31 -16.85 3.24
C ASP A 176 -20.02 -15.50 3.31
N ASP A 177 -20.53 -15.13 4.48
CA ASP A 177 -21.32 -13.92 4.69
C ASP A 177 -20.48 -12.63 4.45
N ASN A 178 -19.19 -12.66 4.81
CA ASN A 178 -18.28 -11.54 4.64
C ASN A 178 -16.82 -12.00 4.58
N LEU A 179 -15.91 -11.10 4.16
CA LEU A 179 -14.47 -11.40 4.06
C LEU A 179 -13.83 -11.78 5.40
N GLU A 180 -14.35 -11.26 6.51
CA GLU A 180 -13.81 -11.52 7.86
C GLU A 180 -14.02 -12.98 8.26
N ASP A 181 -15.22 -13.53 8.05
CA ASP A 181 -15.53 -14.93 8.35
C ASP A 181 -14.70 -15.89 7.49
N MET A 182 -14.58 -15.61 6.19
CA MET A 182 -13.73 -16.38 5.29
C MET A 182 -12.26 -16.33 5.69
N PHE A 183 -11.76 -15.16 6.08
CA PHE A 183 -10.38 -14.98 6.55
C PHE A 183 -10.13 -15.78 7.84
N LEU A 184 -11.04 -15.70 8.83
CA LEU A 184 -10.92 -16.43 10.08
C LEU A 184 -10.92 -17.94 9.86
N ALA A 185 -11.76 -18.46 8.96
CA ALA A 185 -11.79 -19.88 8.62
C ALA A 185 -10.47 -20.37 8.03
N LEU A 186 -9.86 -19.59 7.10
CA LEU A 186 -8.54 -19.91 6.54
C LEU A 186 -7.44 -19.92 7.60
N ILE A 187 -7.46 -18.97 8.53
CA ILE A 187 -6.48 -18.90 9.62
C ILE A 187 -6.64 -20.09 10.57
N GLU A 188 -7.88 -20.44 10.93
CA GLU A 188 -8.16 -21.56 11.83
C GLU A 188 -7.71 -22.90 11.22
N GLU A 189 -8.00 -23.11 9.94
CA GLU A 189 -7.54 -24.31 9.23
C GLU A 189 -6.01 -24.42 9.21
N ASP A 190 -5.29 -23.32 8.91
CA ASP A 190 -3.81 -23.30 8.94
C ASP A 190 -3.27 -23.60 10.33
N ASN A 191 -3.85 -23.01 11.38
CA ASN A 191 -3.45 -23.26 12.76
C ASN A 191 -3.66 -24.73 13.18
N ILE A 192 -4.78 -25.34 12.77
CA ILE A 192 -5.03 -26.77 13.02
C ILE A 192 -3.98 -27.63 12.31
N ARG A 193 -3.69 -27.35 11.03
CA ARG A 193 -2.68 -28.09 10.25
C ARG A 193 -1.29 -28.02 10.86
N ARG A 194 -0.95 -26.92 11.54
CA ARG A 194 0.34 -26.71 12.21
C ARG A 194 0.42 -27.31 13.60
N GLY A 195 -0.71 -27.70 14.19
CA GLY A 195 -0.78 -28.15 15.58
C GLY A 195 -0.72 -27.00 16.60
N ASP A 196 -0.95 -25.75 16.15
CA ASP A 196 -1.00 -24.54 16.98
C ASP A 196 -2.41 -24.26 17.54
N ALA A 197 -3.39 -25.13 17.27
CA ALA A 197 -4.74 -25.02 17.81
C ALA A 197 -4.71 -25.19 19.34
N LYS A 198 -5.12 -24.12 20.06
CA LYS A 198 -5.34 -24.17 21.52
C LYS A 198 -6.69 -24.71 21.84
#